data_38b9fcd5791bc9d824bcfa18f81a0b13
#
_entry.id   38b9fcd5791bc9d824bcfa18f81a0b13
#
_cell.length_a   1.000
_cell.length_b   1.000
_cell.length_c   1.000
_cell.angle_alpha   90.00
_cell.angle_beta   90.00
_cell.angle_gamma   90.00
#
_symmetry.space_group_name_H-M   'P 1'
#
loop_
_entity.id
_entity.type
_entity.pdbx_description
1 polymer ?
#
loop_
_entity_poly.entity_id
_entity_poly.type
_entity_poly.pdbx_seq_one_letter_code
_entity_poly.pdbx_strand_id
1 'polypeptide(L)'
;MKYIDTHTHVNLRAFKDDSVETIQRALDAEVAIINVGTQIDTSRQAVALLDQFQENVYAAIGLHPSHTFAHDFEDGEEIKFKTREEHFDVAMYRELAQHERVVGIGECGLDYYRLPEDRDHEEIKVLQRAAF
;
A
#
# COMPACT_ATOMS: atom_id res chain seq x y z
N MET A 1 20.78 -8.20 9.20
CA MET A 1 20.04 -8.68 8.01
C MET A 1 20.98 -8.82 6.82
N LYS A 2 20.76 -9.85 5.99
CA LYS A 2 21.54 -10.07 4.76
C LYS A 2 20.84 -9.55 3.52
N TYR A 3 19.51 -9.50 3.57
CA TYR A 3 18.65 -9.11 2.47
C TYR A 3 17.61 -8.11 2.93
N ILE A 4 17.05 -7.39 2.00
CA ILE A 4 15.87 -6.56 2.20
C ILE A 4 14.88 -6.79 1.05
N ASP A 5 13.65 -7.14 1.40
CA ASP A 5 12.53 -7.09 0.46
C ASP A 5 11.90 -5.70 0.55
N THR A 6 12.09 -4.92 -0.51
CA THR A 6 11.71 -3.51 -0.53
C THR A 6 10.26 -3.27 -0.94
N HIS A 7 9.48 -4.33 -1.26
CA HIS A 7 8.11 -4.20 -1.70
C HIS A 7 7.26 -5.40 -1.30
N THR A 8 6.72 -5.37 -0.08
CA THR A 8 5.82 -6.40 0.42
C THR A 8 4.44 -5.84 0.74
N HIS A 9 3.44 -6.71 0.77
CA HIS A 9 2.07 -6.37 1.11
C HIS A 9 1.50 -7.23 2.26
N VAL A 10 2.32 -7.52 3.27
CA VAL A 10 1.89 -8.31 4.44
C VAL A 10 0.85 -7.55 5.29
N ASN A 11 0.72 -6.26 5.08
CA ASN A 11 -0.31 -5.38 5.63
C ASN A 11 -1.69 -5.52 4.96
N LEU A 12 -1.83 -6.31 3.90
CA LEU A 12 -3.11 -6.47 3.20
C LEU A 12 -3.96 -7.60 3.78
N ARG A 13 -5.26 -7.58 3.43
CA ARG A 13 -6.28 -8.52 3.94
C ARG A 13 -5.91 -9.99 3.77
N ALA A 14 -5.15 -10.35 2.75
CA ALA A 14 -4.69 -11.72 2.54
C ALA A 14 -3.89 -12.29 3.71
N PHE A 15 -3.20 -11.42 4.47
CA PHE A 15 -2.37 -11.77 5.63
C PHE A 15 -2.99 -11.38 6.98
N LYS A 16 -4.28 -11.02 7.04
CA LYS A 16 -4.93 -10.49 8.26
C LYS A 16 -4.80 -11.40 9.48
N ASP A 17 -4.70 -12.71 9.28
CA ASP A 17 -4.69 -13.71 10.33
C ASP A 17 -3.25 -14.18 10.70
N ASP A 18 -2.24 -13.87 9.87
CA ASP A 18 -0.87 -14.37 10.05
C ASP A 18 0.23 -13.34 9.68
N SER A 19 -0.11 -12.05 9.62
CA SER A 19 0.84 -10.99 9.24
C SER A 19 2.09 -10.95 10.12
N VAL A 20 1.92 -11.06 11.43
CA VAL A 20 3.03 -11.02 12.39
C VAL A 20 3.94 -12.23 12.20
N GLU A 21 3.37 -13.44 12.10
CA GLU A 21 4.11 -14.67 11.87
C GLU A 21 4.83 -14.68 10.53
N THR A 22 4.21 -14.10 9.49
CA THR A 22 4.82 -13.98 8.16
C THR A 22 6.04 -13.05 8.20
N ILE A 23 5.91 -11.89 8.85
CA ILE A 23 7.03 -10.98 9.05
C ILE A 23 8.13 -11.66 9.89
N GLN A 24 7.78 -12.33 10.98
CA GLN A 24 8.77 -13.02 11.82
C GLN A 24 9.55 -14.06 11.02
N ARG A 25 8.91 -14.86 10.16
CA ARG A 25 9.61 -15.82 9.28
C ARG A 25 10.60 -15.13 8.33
N ALA A 26 10.28 -13.94 7.81
CA ALA A 26 11.20 -13.17 6.99
C ALA A 26 12.43 -12.72 7.81
N LEU A 27 12.20 -12.19 9.01
CA LEU A 27 13.27 -11.76 9.91
C LEU A 27 14.18 -12.92 10.33
N ASP A 28 13.60 -14.09 10.64
CA ASP A 28 14.34 -15.31 10.97
C ASP A 28 15.22 -15.80 9.80
N ALA A 29 14.78 -15.53 8.56
CA ALA A 29 15.56 -15.77 7.34
C ALA A 29 16.56 -14.64 7.02
N GLU A 30 16.80 -13.71 7.94
CA GLU A 30 17.67 -12.53 7.79
C GLU A 30 17.23 -11.57 6.66
N VAL A 31 15.93 -11.49 6.37
CA VAL A 31 15.32 -10.57 5.39
C VAL A 31 14.61 -9.44 6.13
N ALA A 32 15.09 -8.22 6.00
CA ALA A 32 14.33 -7.03 6.37
C ALA A 32 13.22 -6.76 5.34
N ILE A 33 12.12 -6.13 5.73
CA ILE A 33 11.01 -5.87 4.83
C ILE A 33 10.54 -4.41 4.87
N ILE A 34 10.00 -3.95 3.73
CA ILE A 34 9.23 -2.72 3.65
C ILE A 34 7.80 -3.10 3.23
N ASN A 35 6.85 -2.94 4.16
CA ASN A 35 5.42 -3.08 3.85
C ASN A 35 4.91 -1.83 3.13
N VAL A 36 4.26 -2.01 2.00
CA VAL A 36 3.79 -0.91 1.16
C VAL A 36 2.27 -0.76 1.25
N GLY A 37 1.82 0.44 1.57
CA GLY A 37 0.42 0.83 1.55
C GLY A 37 -0.04 1.22 0.14
N THR A 38 -1.32 1.02 -0.14
CA THR A 38 -1.94 1.37 -1.43
C THR A 38 -3.10 2.37 -1.28
N GLN A 39 -3.57 2.56 -0.04
CA GLN A 39 -4.59 3.50 0.39
C GLN A 39 -4.31 3.91 1.84
N ILE A 40 -5.07 4.87 2.37
CA ILE A 40 -4.88 5.33 3.75
C ILE A 40 -5.03 4.20 4.78
N ASP A 41 -6.01 3.30 4.59
CA ASP A 41 -6.26 2.21 5.53
C ASP A 41 -5.13 1.18 5.50
N THR A 42 -4.64 0.79 4.32
CA THR A 42 -3.52 -0.14 4.17
C THR A 42 -2.19 0.49 4.61
N SER A 43 -2.03 1.79 4.41
CA SER A 43 -0.90 2.56 4.93
C SER A 43 -0.89 2.60 6.45
N ARG A 44 -2.05 2.82 7.09
CA ARG A 44 -2.20 2.72 8.56
C ARG A 44 -1.87 1.32 9.09
N GLN A 45 -2.31 0.28 8.39
CA GLN A 45 -1.99 -1.10 8.76
C GLN A 45 -0.48 -1.37 8.63
N ALA A 46 0.17 -0.90 7.57
CA ALA A 46 1.62 -1.01 7.40
C ALA A 46 2.37 -0.34 8.57
N VAL A 47 1.95 0.87 8.97
CA VAL A 47 2.54 1.59 10.11
C VAL A 47 2.25 0.88 11.43
N ALA A 48 1.03 0.39 11.67
CA ALA A 48 0.68 -0.32 12.90
C ALA A 48 1.48 -1.62 13.09
N LEU A 49 1.86 -2.31 12.02
CA LEU A 49 2.73 -3.48 12.08
C LEU A 49 4.15 -3.15 12.57
N LEU A 50 4.63 -1.92 12.37
CA LEU A 50 5.96 -1.51 12.84
C LEU A 50 6.09 -1.65 14.36
N ASP A 51 5.05 -1.33 15.10
CA ASP A 51 5.04 -1.37 16.56
C ASP A 51 5.11 -2.79 17.15
N GLN A 52 4.86 -3.82 16.31
CA GLN A 52 4.98 -5.22 16.72
C GLN A 52 6.44 -5.72 16.68
N PHE A 53 7.35 -4.95 16.08
CA PHE A 53 8.75 -5.32 15.88
C PHE A 53 9.68 -4.21 16.35
N GLN A 54 10.87 -4.56 16.84
CA GLN A 54 11.85 -3.57 17.31
C GLN A 54 12.62 -2.92 16.15
N GLU A 55 12.97 -3.70 15.14
CA GLU A 55 13.81 -3.27 14.01
C GLU A 55 13.56 -4.11 12.75
N ASN A 56 14.13 -3.68 11.63
CA ASN A 56 14.16 -4.42 10.35
C ASN A 56 12.79 -4.58 9.66
N VAL A 57 11.76 -3.90 10.17
CA VAL A 57 10.44 -3.78 9.54
C VAL A 57 10.17 -2.31 9.31
N TYR A 58 9.88 -1.96 8.07
CA TYR A 58 9.68 -0.59 7.59
C TYR A 58 8.36 -0.49 6.84
N ALA A 59 7.91 0.74 6.59
CA ALA A 59 6.73 1.01 5.79
C ALA A 59 7.00 2.06 4.70
N ALA A 60 6.33 1.91 3.57
CA ALA A 60 6.07 2.97 2.62
C ALA A 60 4.55 3.22 2.61
N ILE A 61 4.16 4.49 2.54
CA ILE A 61 2.75 4.91 2.64
C ILE A 61 2.35 5.70 1.39
N GLY A 62 1.17 5.44 0.84
CA GLY A 62 0.78 6.13 -0.37
C GLY A 62 -0.62 5.77 -0.87
N LEU A 63 -1.03 6.47 -1.92
CA LEU A 63 -2.25 6.21 -2.67
C LEU A 63 -1.88 5.70 -4.05
N HIS A 64 -2.15 4.41 -4.29
CA HIS A 64 -1.93 3.79 -5.59
C HIS A 64 -2.87 4.41 -6.64
N PRO A 65 -2.43 4.68 -7.86
CA PRO A 65 -3.23 5.34 -8.89
C PRO A 65 -4.56 4.63 -9.22
N SER A 66 -4.64 3.30 -9.10
CA SER A 66 -5.90 2.57 -9.30
C SER A 66 -6.95 2.86 -8.23
N HIS A 67 -6.59 3.44 -7.10
CA HIS A 67 -7.51 3.80 -6.03
C HIS A 67 -7.98 5.28 -6.09
N THR A 68 -7.56 6.03 -7.09
CA THR A 68 -8.09 7.39 -7.33
C THR A 68 -9.49 7.38 -7.95
N PHE A 69 -10.03 6.21 -8.28
CA PHE A 69 -11.39 6.00 -8.78
C PHE A 69 -11.92 4.63 -8.33
N ALA A 70 -13.23 4.51 -8.20
CA ALA A 70 -13.87 3.23 -7.86
C ALA A 70 -13.99 2.36 -9.12
N HIS A 71 -13.51 1.12 -9.05
CA HIS A 71 -13.65 0.12 -10.12
C HIS A 71 -13.75 -1.29 -9.55
N ASP A 72 -14.24 -2.22 -10.37
CA ASP A 72 -14.24 -3.63 -10.02
C ASP A 72 -12.83 -4.21 -10.26
N PHE A 73 -12.25 -4.79 -9.23
CA PHE A 73 -10.96 -5.45 -9.31
C PHE A 73 -11.15 -6.96 -9.41
N GLU A 74 -10.56 -7.54 -10.43
CA GLU A 74 -10.52 -8.98 -10.63
C GLU A 74 -9.06 -9.44 -10.60
N ASP A 75 -8.68 -10.19 -9.55
CA ASP A 75 -7.39 -10.83 -9.46
C ASP A 75 -7.57 -12.35 -9.58
N GLY A 76 -7.46 -12.84 -10.80
CA GLY A 76 -7.72 -14.25 -11.11
C GLY A 76 -9.17 -14.66 -10.98
N GLU A 77 -9.43 -15.97 -10.83
CA GLU A 77 -10.78 -16.53 -10.85
C GLU A 77 -11.54 -16.41 -9.50
N GLU A 78 -10.90 -15.99 -8.41
CA GLU A 78 -11.47 -16.13 -7.06
C GLU A 78 -11.71 -14.84 -6.28
N ILE A 79 -11.11 -13.70 -6.64
CA ILE A 79 -11.24 -12.47 -5.86
C ILE A 79 -11.84 -11.36 -6.72
N LYS A 80 -13.13 -11.10 -6.51
CA LYS A 80 -13.82 -9.93 -7.05
C LYS A 80 -14.14 -8.98 -5.91
N PHE A 81 -13.58 -7.77 -5.93
CA PHE A 81 -13.98 -6.72 -5.01
C PHE A 81 -13.98 -5.38 -5.71
N LYS A 82 -14.84 -4.50 -5.23
CA LYS A 82 -14.88 -3.12 -5.72
C LYS A 82 -13.87 -2.29 -4.96
N THR A 83 -12.97 -1.64 -5.66
CA THR A 83 -12.06 -0.67 -5.05
C THR A 83 -12.85 0.54 -4.58
N ARG A 84 -12.45 1.09 -3.43
CA ARG A 84 -12.98 2.36 -2.94
C ARG A 84 -12.16 3.51 -3.53
N GLU A 85 -12.86 4.49 -4.11
CA GLU A 85 -12.24 5.75 -4.49
C GLU A 85 -11.71 6.48 -3.25
N GLU A 86 -10.50 7.00 -3.35
CA GLU A 86 -9.87 7.79 -2.30
C GLU A 86 -9.23 9.05 -2.90
N HIS A 87 -9.45 10.17 -2.25
CA HIS A 87 -8.73 11.41 -2.52
C HIS A 87 -7.53 11.51 -1.58
N PHE A 88 -6.36 11.85 -2.11
CA PHE A 88 -5.15 11.96 -1.32
C PHE A 88 -5.26 13.09 -0.29
N ASP A 89 -5.37 12.76 0.98
CA ASP A 89 -5.39 13.70 2.09
C ASP A 89 -3.98 13.88 2.67
N VAL A 90 -3.33 14.97 2.29
CA VAL A 90 -1.96 15.30 2.72
C VAL A 90 -1.80 15.29 4.25
N ALA A 91 -2.83 15.71 5.01
CA ALA A 91 -2.73 15.76 6.47
C ALA A 91 -2.66 14.37 7.08
N MET A 92 -3.50 13.44 6.60
CA MET A 92 -3.50 12.05 7.05
C MET A 92 -2.18 11.34 6.75
N TYR A 93 -1.67 11.46 5.52
CA TYR A 93 -0.40 10.84 5.14
C TYR A 93 0.79 11.49 5.85
N ARG A 94 0.76 12.80 6.09
CA ARG A 94 1.79 13.49 6.86
C ARG A 94 1.84 13.02 8.32
N GLU A 95 0.69 12.71 8.93
CA GLU A 95 0.63 12.13 10.27
C GLU A 95 1.34 10.76 10.30
N LEU A 96 1.02 9.86 9.38
CA LEU A 96 1.68 8.56 9.27
C LEU A 96 3.19 8.67 9.01
N ALA A 97 3.60 9.66 8.22
CA ALA A 97 5.01 9.91 7.90
C ALA A 97 5.85 10.39 9.10
N GLN A 98 5.24 10.71 10.25
CA GLN A 98 5.99 11.04 11.47
C GLN A 98 6.65 9.81 12.12
N HIS A 99 6.20 8.62 11.80
CA HIS A 99 6.80 7.41 12.34
C HIS A 99 8.21 7.20 11.71
N GLU A 100 9.23 7.05 12.57
CA GLU A 100 10.66 6.99 12.17
C GLU A 100 11.01 5.87 11.17
N ARG A 101 10.21 4.80 11.16
CA ARG A 101 10.37 3.66 10.25
C ARG A 101 9.47 3.72 9.01
N VAL A 102 8.78 4.82 8.79
CA VAL A 102 8.20 5.15 7.48
C VAL A 102 9.32 5.72 6.62
N VAL A 103 9.76 4.95 5.64
CA VAL A 103 10.99 5.22 4.86
C VAL A 103 10.73 5.67 3.43
N GLY A 104 9.47 5.70 3.01
CA GLY A 104 9.11 6.08 1.64
C GLY A 104 7.67 6.52 1.48
N ILE A 105 7.43 7.26 0.40
CA ILE A 105 6.09 7.54 -0.12
C ILE A 105 5.84 6.62 -1.31
N GLY A 106 4.84 5.76 -1.18
CA GLY A 106 4.45 4.73 -2.16
C GLY A 106 3.39 3.77 -1.59
N GLU A 107 2.66 3.05 -2.44
CA GLU A 107 2.70 3.18 -3.87
C GLU A 107 2.01 4.46 -4.32
N CYS A 108 2.59 5.11 -5.30
CA CYS A 108 2.04 6.30 -5.91
C CYS A 108 2.49 6.36 -7.38
N GLY A 109 1.84 7.16 -8.20
CA GLY A 109 2.23 7.32 -9.60
C GLY A 109 1.04 7.41 -10.55
N LEU A 110 1.30 7.09 -11.82
CA LEU A 110 0.34 7.18 -12.91
C LEU A 110 0.16 5.79 -13.54
N ASP A 111 -1.06 5.28 -13.53
CA ASP A 111 -1.44 4.04 -14.21
C ASP A 111 -2.47 4.35 -15.31
N TYR A 112 -1.99 4.51 -16.53
CA TYR A 112 -2.83 4.75 -17.70
C TYR A 112 -3.11 3.47 -18.51
N TYR A 113 -2.61 2.34 -18.03
CA TYR A 113 -2.86 1.05 -18.66
C TYR A 113 -4.18 0.42 -18.18
N ARG A 114 -4.50 0.57 -16.89
CA ARG A 114 -5.70 -0.02 -16.26
C ARG A 114 -6.83 0.99 -16.13
N LEU A 115 -7.15 1.71 -17.21
CA LEU A 115 -8.27 2.65 -17.21
C LEU A 115 -9.59 1.91 -17.51
N PRO A 116 -10.67 2.12 -16.72
CA PRO A 116 -11.95 1.47 -16.92
C PRO A 116 -12.65 1.99 -18.19
N GLU A 117 -13.30 1.09 -18.93
CA GLU A 117 -13.95 1.43 -20.21
C GLU A 117 -15.19 2.32 -20.04
N ASP A 118 -15.83 2.28 -18.88
CA ASP A 118 -17.08 2.98 -18.55
C ASP A 118 -16.88 4.38 -17.92
N ARG A 119 -15.65 4.88 -17.88
CA ARG A 119 -15.29 6.16 -17.26
C ARG A 119 -14.54 7.08 -18.24
N ASP A 120 -14.61 8.36 -17.97
CA ASP A 120 -13.77 9.35 -18.69
C ASP A 120 -12.29 9.20 -18.30
N HIS A 121 -11.48 8.73 -19.24
CA HIS A 121 -10.07 8.51 -19.04
C HIS A 121 -9.29 9.79 -18.72
N GLU A 122 -9.67 10.94 -19.28
CA GLU A 122 -9.00 12.21 -19.01
C GLU A 122 -9.31 12.69 -17.58
N GLU A 123 -10.52 12.51 -17.10
CA GLU A 123 -10.88 12.78 -15.70
C GLU A 123 -10.00 11.95 -14.75
N ILE A 124 -9.89 10.63 -14.97
CA ILE A 124 -9.06 9.73 -14.14
C ILE A 124 -7.59 10.13 -14.19
N LYS A 125 -7.05 10.47 -15.36
CA LYS A 125 -5.67 10.92 -15.47
C LYS A 125 -5.42 12.24 -14.71
N VAL A 126 -6.42 13.14 -14.66
CA VAL A 126 -6.36 14.35 -13.84
C VAL A 126 -6.30 14.00 -12.36
N LEU A 127 -7.16 13.08 -11.88
CA LEU A 127 -7.17 12.64 -10.50
C LEU A 127 -5.84 11.99 -10.10
N GLN A 128 -5.29 11.11 -10.92
CA GLN A 128 -3.99 10.49 -10.67
C GLN A 128 -2.86 11.52 -10.59
N ARG A 129 -2.83 12.50 -11.52
CA ARG A 129 -1.84 13.58 -11.48
C ARG A 129 -1.98 14.48 -10.26
N ALA A 130 -3.19 14.66 -9.76
CA ALA A 130 -3.43 15.48 -8.56
C ALA A 130 -3.03 14.74 -7.27
N ALA A 131 -3.09 13.41 -7.26
CA ALA A 131 -2.68 12.58 -6.13
C ALA A 131 -1.15 12.33 -6.09
N PHE A 132 -0.49 12.36 -7.25
CA PHE A 132 0.97 12.20 -7.39
C PHE A 132 1.73 13.50 -7.10
#